data_4c848368c8c29bb9ce7be420377d776b
#
_entry.id   4c848368c8c29bb9ce7be420377d776b
#
_cell.length_a   1.000
_cell.length_b   1.000
_cell.length_c   1.000
_cell.angle_alpha   90.00
_cell.angle_beta   90.00
_cell.angle_gamma   90.00
#
_symmetry.space_group_name_H-M   'P 1'
#
loop_
_entity.id
_entity.type
_entity.pdbx_description
1 polymer ?
#
loop_
_entity_poly.entity_id
_entity_poly.type
_entity_poly.pdbx_seq_one_letter_code
_entity_poly.pdbx_strand_id
1 'polypeptide(L)'
;MTDPQSKTIAVSSPKHRRRDDATLDLVTVHDPTGAASDAYRMLRTNLFYALIDSPPKIIVLTSVSFGEGKSTTAANLGVTLAQADKNVLILDCDLRRPRLHSMFDVSNTNGLVDILAGGSRVEDVWREPIPGLKLICAGPSLPNPAELLSSRRLAEFLAEMRPRFDYVLVDAPPVGVSDSVVLAANGDGVLLVLDSQRTRKGPLRQALRSLQGVGANVLGTVMNSFEVSRGGNTPYSNLH
;
A
#
# COMPACT_ATOMS: atom_id res chain seq x y z
N MET A 1 -29.68 -6.66 5.90
CA MET A 1 -28.35 -6.37 6.50
C MET A 1 -27.44 -7.51 6.04
N THR A 2 -26.84 -7.38 4.89
CA THR A 2 -25.93 -8.37 4.33
C THR A 2 -24.52 -8.05 4.87
N ASP A 3 -23.97 -9.00 5.60
CA ASP A 3 -22.60 -9.00 6.11
C ASP A 3 -21.62 -8.95 4.91
N PRO A 4 -20.78 -7.92 4.76
CA PRO A 4 -19.77 -7.91 3.71
C PRO A 4 -18.74 -8.96 4.08
N GLN A 5 -18.67 -10.05 3.34
CA GLN A 5 -17.64 -11.09 3.46
C GLN A 5 -16.27 -10.45 3.28
N SER A 6 -15.61 -10.12 4.39
CA SER A 6 -14.23 -9.65 4.45
C SER A 6 -13.32 -10.73 3.87
N LYS A 7 -12.85 -10.54 2.65
CA LYS A 7 -11.87 -11.44 2.03
C LYS A 7 -10.50 -11.16 2.64
N THR A 8 -9.94 -12.15 3.33
CA THR A 8 -8.57 -12.11 3.85
C THR A 8 -7.63 -12.80 2.89
N ILE A 9 -6.55 -12.12 2.51
CA ILE A 9 -5.49 -12.65 1.65
C ILE A 9 -4.23 -12.81 2.48
N ALA A 10 -3.66 -14.03 2.51
CA ALA A 10 -2.42 -14.30 3.20
C ALA A 10 -1.23 -14.14 2.24
N VAL A 11 -0.31 -13.25 2.58
CA VAL A 11 0.97 -13.06 1.87
C VAL A 11 2.08 -13.62 2.74
N SER A 12 2.80 -14.62 2.24
CA SER A 12 3.97 -15.19 2.91
C SER A 12 5.19 -14.30 2.65
N SER A 13 5.74 -13.68 3.69
CA SER A 13 7.02 -12.95 3.59
C SER A 13 8.18 -13.78 4.12
N PRO A 14 9.38 -13.70 3.52
CA PRO A 14 10.57 -14.36 4.04
C PRO A 14 10.97 -13.82 5.42
N LYS A 15 11.52 -14.70 6.26
CA LYS A 15 11.97 -14.42 7.64
C LYS A 15 12.82 -13.15 7.70
N HIS A 16 12.58 -12.32 8.71
CA HIS A 16 13.38 -11.17 9.10
C HIS A 16 14.88 -11.37 8.86
N ARG A 17 15.43 -10.76 7.80
CA ARG A 17 16.83 -10.45 7.67
C ARG A 17 17.10 -9.06 8.27
N ARG A 18 18.33 -8.85 8.75
CA ARG A 18 18.79 -7.64 9.46
C ARG A 18 18.40 -6.35 8.73
N ARG A 19 18.17 -5.30 9.50
CA ARG A 19 17.61 -3.99 9.13
C ARG A 19 18.30 -3.18 8.01
N ASP A 20 19.37 -3.69 7.40
CA ASP A 20 20.25 -2.90 6.52
C ASP A 20 20.07 -3.18 5.01
N ASP A 21 19.12 -4.04 4.62
CA ASP A 21 18.96 -4.46 3.22
C ASP A 21 17.54 -4.11 2.70
N ALA A 22 17.26 -2.81 2.58
CA ALA A 22 15.96 -2.31 2.15
C ALA A 22 15.59 -2.72 0.70
N THR A 23 16.61 -2.95 -0.15
CA THR A 23 16.42 -3.41 -1.53
C THR A 23 15.90 -4.85 -1.61
N LEU A 24 16.14 -5.68 -0.58
CA LEU A 24 15.63 -7.07 -0.51
C LEU A 24 14.11 -7.15 -0.24
N ASP A 25 13.46 -6.03 0.08
CA ASP A 25 12.01 -5.99 0.32
C ASP A 25 11.18 -6.08 -0.98
N LEU A 26 11.80 -5.93 -2.17
CA LEU A 26 11.16 -6.10 -3.48
C LEU A 26 11.24 -7.54 -3.98
N VAL A 27 10.59 -8.47 -3.27
CA VAL A 27 10.61 -9.90 -3.62
C VAL A 27 10.09 -10.17 -5.02
N THR A 28 9.14 -9.38 -5.51
CA THR A 28 8.57 -9.50 -6.86
C THR A 28 9.56 -9.16 -7.99
N VAL A 29 10.69 -8.51 -7.64
CA VAL A 29 11.80 -8.22 -8.56
C VAL A 29 12.93 -9.24 -8.37
N HIS A 30 13.32 -9.51 -7.11
CA HIS A 30 14.50 -10.31 -6.79
C HIS A 30 14.25 -11.83 -6.82
N ASP A 31 13.02 -12.25 -6.55
CA ASP A 31 12.59 -13.66 -6.63
C ASP A 31 11.20 -13.75 -7.29
N PRO A 32 11.12 -13.47 -8.62
CA PRO A 32 9.84 -13.37 -9.30
C PRO A 32 9.06 -14.68 -9.37
N THR A 33 9.71 -15.83 -9.17
CA THR A 33 9.07 -17.16 -9.19
C THR A 33 8.82 -17.73 -7.79
N GLY A 34 9.19 -16.99 -6.74
CA GLY A 34 9.04 -17.43 -5.36
C GLY A 34 7.60 -17.33 -4.85
N ALA A 35 7.31 -18.10 -3.80
CA ALA A 35 5.97 -18.15 -3.19
C ALA A 35 5.45 -16.78 -2.70
N ALA A 36 6.35 -15.88 -2.27
CA ALA A 36 5.97 -14.53 -1.88
C ALA A 36 5.52 -13.71 -3.08
N SER A 37 6.19 -13.83 -4.22
CA SER A 37 5.80 -13.18 -5.47
C SER A 37 4.48 -13.72 -6.01
N ASP A 38 4.23 -15.04 -5.89
CA ASP A 38 2.93 -15.63 -6.21
C ASP A 38 1.81 -15.07 -5.34
N ALA A 39 2.05 -14.87 -4.05
CA ALA A 39 1.07 -14.27 -3.15
C ALA A 39 0.72 -12.82 -3.55
N TYR A 40 1.67 -12.01 -3.99
CA TYR A 40 1.39 -10.66 -4.53
C TYR A 40 0.65 -10.70 -5.87
N ARG A 41 0.95 -11.67 -6.74
CA ARG A 41 0.16 -11.89 -7.98
C ARG A 41 -1.28 -12.29 -7.66
N MET A 42 -1.50 -13.11 -6.64
CA MET A 42 -2.83 -13.45 -6.16
C MET A 42 -3.55 -12.24 -5.56
N LEU A 43 -2.86 -11.40 -4.77
CA LEU A 43 -3.40 -10.14 -4.25
C LEU A 43 -3.86 -9.23 -5.40
N ARG A 44 -3.02 -9.05 -6.43
CA ARG A 44 -3.38 -8.32 -7.67
C ARG A 44 -4.62 -8.89 -8.33
N THR A 45 -4.66 -10.22 -8.52
CA THR A 45 -5.81 -10.90 -9.15
C THR A 45 -7.09 -10.65 -8.35
N ASN A 46 -7.04 -10.80 -7.04
CA ASN A 46 -8.19 -10.53 -6.17
C ASN A 46 -8.64 -9.06 -6.23
N LEU A 47 -7.69 -8.13 -6.38
CA LEU A 47 -8.02 -6.72 -6.55
C LEU A 47 -8.76 -6.45 -7.87
N PHE A 48 -8.36 -7.11 -8.97
CA PHE A 48 -9.06 -6.98 -10.26
C PHE A 48 -10.51 -7.47 -10.21
N TYR A 49 -10.78 -8.49 -9.40
CA TYR A 49 -12.11 -9.08 -9.26
C TYR A 49 -12.92 -8.58 -8.06
N ALA A 50 -12.33 -7.72 -7.22
CA ALA A 50 -12.98 -7.26 -5.99
C ALA A 50 -14.23 -6.42 -6.26
N LEU A 51 -14.19 -5.59 -7.31
CA LEU A 51 -15.27 -4.69 -7.70
C LEU A 51 -15.29 -4.57 -9.24
N ILE A 52 -15.93 -5.53 -9.90
CA ILE A 52 -15.96 -5.61 -11.37
C ILE A 52 -16.66 -4.38 -11.97
N ASP A 53 -17.76 -3.93 -11.36
CA ASP A 53 -18.59 -2.84 -11.88
C ASP A 53 -18.01 -1.45 -11.63
N SER A 54 -17.13 -1.29 -10.63
CA SER A 54 -16.48 -0.02 -10.27
C SER A 54 -15.11 -0.28 -9.64
N PRO A 55 -14.09 -0.60 -10.44
CA PRO A 55 -12.77 -0.92 -9.93
C PRO A 55 -12.15 0.29 -9.21
N PRO A 56 -11.64 0.10 -7.98
CA PRO A 56 -10.99 1.16 -7.24
C PRO A 56 -9.69 1.58 -7.94
N LYS A 57 -9.51 2.87 -8.18
CA LYS A 57 -8.29 3.42 -8.76
C LYS A 57 -7.32 3.90 -7.69
N ILE A 58 -7.81 4.64 -6.69
CA ILE A 58 -7.01 5.14 -5.58
C ILE A 58 -7.16 4.18 -4.41
N ILE A 59 -6.11 3.40 -4.13
CA ILE A 59 -6.11 2.37 -3.10
C ILE A 59 -5.14 2.79 -2.00
N VAL A 60 -5.67 2.96 -0.80
CA VAL A 60 -4.89 3.31 0.38
C VAL A 60 -4.45 2.04 1.10
N LEU A 61 -3.14 1.87 1.25
CA LEU A 61 -2.56 0.80 2.06
C LEU A 61 -2.18 1.37 3.42
N THR A 62 -2.79 0.86 4.46
CA THR A 62 -2.49 1.24 5.85
C THR A 62 -2.37 0.00 6.73
N SER A 63 -2.04 0.16 8.00
CA SER A 63 -1.87 -0.94 8.96
C SER A 63 -2.39 -0.55 10.33
N VAL A 64 -2.52 -1.53 11.23
CA VAL A 64 -2.91 -1.26 12.64
C VAL A 64 -1.77 -0.60 13.40
N SER A 65 -0.52 -1.09 13.16
CA SER A 65 0.68 -0.64 13.86
C SER A 65 1.85 -0.42 12.90
N PHE A 66 2.90 0.24 13.38
CA PHE A 66 4.14 0.39 12.64
C PHE A 66 4.82 -0.97 12.41
N GLY A 67 5.42 -1.16 11.22
CA GLY A 67 6.24 -2.34 10.91
C GLY A 67 5.41 -3.58 10.54
N GLU A 68 4.14 -3.45 10.17
CA GLU A 68 3.29 -4.57 9.70
C GLU A 68 3.43 -4.86 8.19
N GLY A 69 4.32 -4.14 7.47
CA GLY A 69 4.64 -4.41 6.07
C GLY A 69 3.78 -3.66 5.04
N LYS A 70 3.10 -2.56 5.43
CA LYS A 70 2.28 -1.75 4.51
C LYS A 70 3.08 -1.25 3.29
N SER A 71 4.25 -0.64 3.51
CA SER A 71 5.11 -0.11 2.43
C SER A 71 5.66 -1.24 1.54
N THR A 72 6.06 -2.36 2.14
CA THR A 72 6.47 -3.58 1.42
C THR A 72 5.33 -4.11 0.57
N THR A 73 4.11 -4.11 1.09
CA THR A 73 2.92 -4.53 0.35
C THR A 73 2.61 -3.56 -0.79
N ALA A 74 2.67 -2.24 -0.55
CA ALA A 74 2.43 -1.24 -1.58
C ALA A 74 3.44 -1.37 -2.74
N ALA A 75 4.73 -1.50 -2.42
CA ALA A 75 5.80 -1.62 -3.38
C ALA A 75 5.65 -2.89 -4.25
N ASN A 76 5.51 -4.07 -3.62
CA ASN A 76 5.41 -5.33 -4.35
C ASN A 76 4.08 -5.47 -5.13
N LEU A 77 2.96 -4.97 -4.59
CA LEU A 77 1.70 -4.91 -5.34
C LEU A 77 1.84 -4.00 -6.57
N GLY A 78 2.46 -2.83 -6.42
CA GLY A 78 2.71 -1.91 -7.54
C GLY A 78 3.57 -2.54 -8.63
N VAL A 79 4.63 -3.25 -8.25
CA VAL A 79 5.47 -4.02 -9.21
C VAL A 79 4.64 -5.05 -9.95
N THR A 80 3.82 -5.86 -9.25
CA THR A 80 3.01 -6.89 -9.93
C THR A 80 1.93 -6.32 -10.82
N LEU A 81 1.38 -5.14 -10.50
CA LEU A 81 0.44 -4.41 -11.35
C LEU A 81 1.13 -3.92 -12.63
N ALA A 82 2.33 -3.30 -12.51
CA ALA A 82 3.11 -2.86 -13.66
C ALA A 82 3.54 -4.04 -14.55
N GLN A 83 3.94 -5.17 -13.96
CA GLN A 83 4.23 -6.41 -14.69
C GLN A 83 3.01 -7.00 -15.43
N ALA A 84 1.79 -6.54 -15.11
CA ALA A 84 0.55 -6.87 -15.82
C ALA A 84 0.07 -5.73 -16.74
N ASP A 85 1.01 -4.95 -17.26
CA ASP A 85 0.80 -3.86 -18.23
C ASP A 85 -0.16 -2.77 -17.73
N LYS A 86 -0.18 -2.50 -16.39
CA LYS A 86 -0.92 -1.39 -15.81
C LYS A 86 -0.02 -0.19 -15.58
N ASN A 87 -0.54 1.01 -15.86
CA ASN A 87 0.10 2.25 -15.47
C ASN A 87 -0.16 2.50 -13.98
N VAL A 88 0.88 2.43 -13.16
CA VAL A 88 0.78 2.49 -11.71
C VAL A 88 1.51 3.72 -11.17
N LEU A 89 0.87 4.42 -10.23
CA LEU A 89 1.52 5.42 -9.40
C LEU A 89 1.55 4.91 -7.95
N ILE A 90 2.72 4.96 -7.32
CA ILE A 90 2.85 4.76 -5.87
C ILE A 90 3.19 6.10 -5.23
N LEU A 91 2.48 6.45 -4.16
CA LEU A 91 2.68 7.66 -3.36
C LEU A 91 3.14 7.28 -1.96
N ASP A 92 4.29 7.78 -1.52
CA ASP A 92 4.74 7.67 -0.13
C ASP A 92 4.09 8.79 0.70
N CYS A 93 2.98 8.48 1.35
CA CYS A 93 2.25 9.39 2.25
C CYS A 93 2.56 9.14 3.73
N ASP A 94 3.47 8.21 4.07
CA ASP A 94 4.02 8.12 5.43
C ASP A 94 5.14 9.14 5.61
N LEU A 95 4.79 10.44 5.59
CA LEU A 95 5.73 11.55 5.67
C LEU A 95 6.55 11.57 6.98
N ARG A 96 6.14 10.77 7.97
CA ARG A 96 6.85 10.64 9.26
C ARG A 96 7.95 9.58 9.20
N ARG A 97 7.74 8.51 8.46
CA ARG A 97 8.67 7.36 8.34
C ARG A 97 8.69 6.83 6.91
N PRO A 98 9.07 7.65 5.93
CA PRO A 98 9.07 7.25 4.54
C PRO A 98 10.06 6.11 4.29
N ARG A 99 9.67 5.14 3.47
CA ARG A 99 10.47 3.96 3.19
C ARG A 99 10.58 3.60 1.72
N LEU A 100 9.64 4.04 0.89
CA LEU A 100 9.60 3.62 -0.50
C LEU A 100 10.85 4.04 -1.29
N HIS A 101 11.41 5.22 -1.01
CA HIS A 101 12.65 5.68 -1.63
C HIS A 101 13.82 4.70 -1.43
N SER A 102 13.97 4.15 -0.21
CA SER A 102 15.02 3.17 0.10
C SER A 102 14.75 1.82 -0.54
N MET A 103 13.48 1.42 -0.67
CA MET A 103 13.11 0.14 -1.27
C MET A 103 13.37 0.10 -2.78
N PHE A 104 13.17 1.22 -3.46
CA PHE A 104 13.40 1.38 -4.89
C PHE A 104 14.75 1.99 -5.24
N ASP A 105 15.62 2.22 -4.26
CA ASP A 105 16.94 2.84 -4.41
C ASP A 105 16.89 4.17 -5.21
N VAL A 106 15.98 5.05 -4.81
CA VAL A 106 15.81 6.38 -5.42
C VAL A 106 15.96 7.49 -4.39
N SER A 107 16.27 8.69 -4.86
CA SER A 107 16.41 9.88 -4.00
C SER A 107 15.09 10.31 -3.39
N ASN A 108 15.13 10.78 -2.13
CA ASN A 108 14.00 11.39 -1.41
C ASN A 108 14.21 12.91 -1.17
N THR A 109 15.04 13.57 -1.95
CA THR A 109 15.34 15.01 -1.79
C THR A 109 14.17 15.91 -2.16
N ASN A 110 13.32 15.47 -3.08
CA ASN A 110 12.06 16.09 -3.46
C ASN A 110 10.98 15.01 -3.57
N GLY A 111 9.73 15.38 -3.33
CA GLY A 111 8.63 14.42 -3.26
C GLY A 111 7.25 15.06 -3.17
N LEU A 112 6.32 14.31 -2.59
CA LEU A 112 4.92 14.72 -2.41
C LEU A 112 4.82 16.05 -1.64
N VAL A 113 5.68 16.25 -0.65
CA VAL A 113 5.74 17.50 0.13
C VAL A 113 5.92 18.71 -0.77
N ASP A 114 6.84 18.67 -1.72
CA ASP A 114 7.14 19.79 -2.62
C ASP A 114 5.98 20.07 -3.58
N ILE A 115 5.32 19.02 -4.07
CA ILE A 115 4.12 19.14 -4.92
C ILE A 115 2.99 19.80 -4.14
N LEU A 116 2.67 19.28 -2.94
CA LEU A 116 1.58 19.80 -2.14
C LEU A 116 1.85 21.21 -1.58
N ALA A 117 3.12 21.57 -1.39
CA ALA A 117 3.51 22.94 -1.06
C ALA A 117 3.39 23.92 -2.25
N GLY A 118 3.24 23.39 -3.48
CA GLY A 118 3.17 24.18 -4.72
C GLY A 118 4.55 24.60 -5.25
N GLY A 119 5.62 23.96 -4.77
CA GLY A 119 7.00 24.24 -5.16
C GLY A 119 7.49 23.44 -6.38
N SER A 120 6.76 22.38 -6.77
CA SER A 120 7.20 21.48 -7.86
C SER A 120 6.03 20.96 -8.68
N ARG A 121 6.29 20.72 -9.96
CA ARG A 121 5.34 19.99 -10.82
C ARG A 121 5.50 18.49 -10.59
N VAL A 122 4.45 17.73 -10.85
CA VAL A 122 4.45 16.26 -10.69
C VAL A 122 5.52 15.61 -11.55
N GLU A 123 5.65 16.07 -12.79
CA GLU A 123 6.59 15.52 -13.78
C GLU A 123 8.06 15.69 -13.38
N ASP A 124 8.37 16.70 -12.57
CA ASP A 124 9.73 16.99 -12.10
C ASP A 124 10.12 16.11 -10.89
N VAL A 125 9.11 15.54 -10.21
CA VAL A 125 9.28 14.84 -8.92
C VAL A 125 9.22 13.34 -9.03
N TRP A 126 8.31 12.80 -9.86
CA TRP A 126 8.18 11.35 -9.95
C TRP A 126 9.43 10.66 -10.50
N ARG A 127 9.61 9.41 -10.13
CA ARG A 127 10.64 8.51 -10.66
C ARG A 127 9.97 7.33 -11.33
N GLU A 128 10.66 6.66 -12.24
CA GLU A 128 10.20 5.42 -12.87
C GLU A 128 11.22 4.31 -12.61
N PRO A 129 11.21 3.72 -11.39
CA PRO A 129 12.19 2.70 -11.04
C PRO A 129 11.96 1.38 -11.81
N ILE A 130 10.76 1.16 -12.30
CA ILE A 130 10.35 -0.02 -13.08
C ILE A 130 9.45 0.46 -14.22
N PRO A 131 9.55 -0.08 -15.44
CA PRO A 131 8.67 0.29 -16.54
C PRO A 131 7.18 0.16 -16.16
N GLY A 132 6.41 1.21 -16.42
CA GLY A 132 4.98 1.27 -16.08
C GLY A 132 4.68 1.61 -14.63
N LEU A 133 5.70 1.77 -13.75
CA LEU A 133 5.52 2.16 -12.36
C LEU A 133 6.18 3.51 -12.09
N LYS A 134 5.36 4.52 -11.78
CA LYS A 134 5.81 5.80 -11.28
C LYS A 134 5.79 5.81 -9.75
N LEU A 135 6.82 6.40 -9.16
CA LEU A 135 6.95 6.56 -7.72
C LEU A 135 7.12 8.03 -7.36
N ILE A 136 6.29 8.54 -6.47
CA ILE A 136 6.49 9.83 -5.80
C ILE A 136 6.86 9.53 -4.35
N CYS A 137 8.10 9.84 -4.00
CA CYS A 137 8.59 9.71 -2.64
C CYS A 137 7.96 10.78 -1.72
N ALA A 138 8.14 10.65 -0.41
CA ALA A 138 7.62 11.62 0.56
C ALA A 138 8.21 13.03 0.36
N GLY A 139 9.50 13.12 0.07
CA GLY A 139 10.25 14.36 0.04
C GLY A 139 10.87 14.70 1.39
N PRO A 140 11.27 15.97 1.60
CA PRO A 140 11.92 16.39 2.83
C PRO A 140 10.99 16.29 4.04
N SER A 141 11.59 16.06 5.22
CA SER A 141 10.84 16.00 6.48
C SER A 141 10.22 17.37 6.82
N LEU A 142 8.97 17.33 7.29
CA LEU A 142 8.22 18.51 7.72
C LEU A 142 7.86 18.44 9.20
N PRO A 143 7.77 19.59 9.90
CA PRO A 143 7.28 19.64 11.29
C PRO A 143 5.83 19.16 11.44
N ASN A 144 4.93 19.54 10.53
CA ASN A 144 3.49 19.29 10.58
C ASN A 144 2.97 18.58 9.33
N PRO A 145 3.31 17.29 9.10
CA PRO A 145 2.87 16.57 7.91
C PRO A 145 1.34 16.39 7.82
N ALA A 146 0.65 16.32 8.97
CA ALA A 146 -0.80 16.15 9.04
C ALA A 146 -1.57 17.29 8.38
N GLU A 147 -1.13 18.52 8.55
CA GLU A 147 -1.77 19.70 7.94
C GLU A 147 -1.69 19.64 6.41
N LEU A 148 -0.55 19.23 5.87
CA LEU A 148 -0.34 19.10 4.44
C LEU A 148 -1.23 18.00 3.84
N LEU A 149 -1.31 16.83 4.49
CA LEU A 149 -2.15 15.71 4.05
C LEU A 149 -3.65 15.96 4.24
N SER A 150 -4.03 16.85 5.16
CA SER A 150 -5.44 17.27 5.35
C SER A 150 -5.84 18.44 4.44
N SER A 151 -4.90 18.96 3.66
CA SER A 151 -5.17 20.10 2.80
C SER A 151 -6.02 19.72 1.58
N ARG A 152 -6.78 20.70 1.06
CA ARG A 152 -7.53 20.54 -0.21
C ARG A 152 -6.61 20.17 -1.38
N ARG A 153 -5.32 20.57 -1.32
CA ARG A 153 -4.33 20.27 -2.36
C ARG A 153 -4.09 18.77 -2.56
N LEU A 154 -4.14 17.97 -1.48
CA LEU A 154 -4.04 16.50 -1.62
C LEU A 154 -5.23 15.94 -2.40
N ALA A 155 -6.45 16.35 -2.09
CA ALA A 155 -7.64 15.87 -2.80
C ALA A 155 -7.61 16.30 -4.29
N GLU A 156 -7.20 17.53 -4.57
CA GLU A 156 -7.02 18.03 -5.94
C GLU A 156 -5.94 17.25 -6.69
N PHE A 157 -4.80 16.99 -6.04
CA PHE A 157 -3.71 16.17 -6.59
C PHE A 157 -4.17 14.74 -6.90
N LEU A 158 -4.86 14.07 -5.98
CA LEU A 158 -5.39 12.72 -6.22
C LEU A 158 -6.42 12.70 -7.36
N ALA A 159 -7.27 13.73 -7.45
CA ALA A 159 -8.23 13.89 -8.55
C ALA A 159 -7.53 14.06 -9.91
N GLU A 160 -6.41 14.80 -9.95
CA GLU A 160 -5.58 14.96 -11.16
C GLU A 160 -4.90 13.64 -11.55
N MET A 161 -4.41 12.84 -10.59
CA MET A 161 -3.72 11.58 -10.88
C MET A 161 -4.70 10.46 -11.32
N ARG A 162 -5.93 10.49 -10.87
CA ARG A 162 -6.96 9.48 -11.17
C ARG A 162 -7.14 9.14 -12.66
N PRO A 163 -7.24 10.09 -13.59
CA PRO A 163 -7.36 9.78 -15.02
C PRO A 163 -6.06 9.37 -15.68
N ARG A 164 -4.90 9.66 -15.07
CA ARG A 164 -3.57 9.45 -15.65
C ARG A 164 -3.04 8.03 -15.43
N PHE A 165 -3.57 7.33 -14.42
CA PHE A 165 -3.12 6.00 -14.01
C PHE A 165 -4.27 5.01 -13.92
N ASP A 166 -3.96 3.71 -14.13
CA ASP A 166 -4.90 2.63 -13.87
C ASP A 166 -5.08 2.41 -12.37
N TYR A 167 -3.96 2.54 -11.61
CA TYR A 167 -3.93 2.42 -10.15
C TYR A 167 -3.04 3.49 -9.53
N VAL A 168 -3.53 4.09 -8.46
CA VAL A 168 -2.78 4.97 -7.55
C VAL A 168 -2.74 4.29 -6.19
N LEU A 169 -1.58 3.77 -5.81
CA LEU A 169 -1.36 3.14 -4.51
C LEU A 169 -0.80 4.17 -3.53
N VAL A 170 -1.51 4.39 -2.44
CA VAL A 170 -1.14 5.37 -1.40
C VAL A 170 -0.61 4.60 -0.19
N ASP A 171 0.71 4.65 0.05
CA ASP A 171 1.32 4.11 1.27
C ASP A 171 1.09 5.09 2.43
N ALA A 172 0.11 4.80 3.28
CA ALA A 172 -0.33 5.65 4.38
C ALA A 172 0.28 5.21 5.72
N PRO A 173 0.45 6.11 6.70
CA PRO A 173 0.84 5.71 8.05
C PRO A 173 -0.20 4.77 8.69
N PRO A 174 0.11 4.12 9.85
CA PRO A 174 -0.85 3.29 10.56
C PRO A 174 -2.12 4.04 10.98
N VAL A 175 -3.26 3.34 11.08
CA VAL A 175 -4.58 3.93 11.40
C VAL A 175 -4.61 4.69 12.75
N GLY A 176 -3.70 4.39 13.67
CA GLY A 176 -3.54 5.16 14.92
C GLY A 176 -3.02 6.60 14.74
N VAL A 177 -2.63 6.97 13.51
CA VAL A 177 -2.19 8.32 13.14
C VAL A 177 -3.31 8.99 12.36
N SER A 178 -3.66 10.25 12.71
CA SER A 178 -4.75 11.01 12.08
C SER A 178 -4.65 11.07 10.56
N ASP A 179 -3.43 11.15 10.04
CA ASP A 179 -3.11 11.30 8.62
C ASP A 179 -3.69 10.14 7.79
N SER A 180 -3.64 8.92 8.33
CA SER A 180 -4.13 7.71 7.63
C SER A 180 -5.64 7.72 7.41
N VAL A 181 -6.39 8.28 8.35
CA VAL A 181 -7.85 8.35 8.28
C VAL A 181 -8.29 9.36 7.21
N VAL A 182 -7.56 10.48 7.11
CA VAL A 182 -7.77 11.47 6.04
C VAL A 182 -7.47 10.88 4.67
N LEU A 183 -6.34 10.17 4.54
CA LEU A 183 -5.98 9.49 3.29
C LEU A 183 -7.04 8.45 2.90
N ALA A 184 -7.52 7.66 3.87
CA ALA A 184 -8.56 6.65 3.66
C ALA A 184 -9.88 7.24 3.15
N ALA A 185 -10.25 8.43 3.63
CA ALA A 185 -11.47 9.14 3.20
C ALA A 185 -11.35 9.68 1.76
N ASN A 186 -10.14 9.90 1.24
CA ASN A 186 -9.88 10.36 -0.13
C ASN A 186 -9.63 9.21 -1.13
N GLY A 187 -9.54 7.96 -0.66
CA GLY A 187 -9.37 6.78 -1.50
C GLY A 187 -10.67 6.13 -1.95
N ASP A 188 -10.63 5.35 -3.03
CA ASP A 188 -11.76 4.51 -3.46
C ASP A 188 -11.87 3.25 -2.61
N GLY A 189 -10.76 2.82 -2.02
CA GLY A 189 -10.72 1.66 -1.16
C GLY A 189 -9.47 1.59 -0.29
N VAL A 190 -9.57 0.84 0.78
CA VAL A 190 -8.50 0.64 1.76
C VAL A 190 -8.14 -0.84 1.82
N LEU A 191 -6.84 -1.15 1.69
CA LEU A 191 -6.27 -2.44 2.06
C LEU A 191 -5.61 -2.30 3.43
N LEU A 192 -6.12 -3.06 4.41
CA LEU A 192 -5.57 -3.06 5.76
C LEU A 192 -4.54 -4.16 5.92
N VAL A 193 -3.27 -3.78 6.02
CA VAL A 193 -2.14 -4.70 6.17
C VAL A 193 -1.98 -5.09 7.64
N LEU A 194 -1.89 -6.39 7.91
CA LEU A 194 -1.78 -6.97 9.24
C LEU A 194 -0.53 -7.85 9.31
N ASP A 195 0.14 -7.86 10.44
CA ASP A 195 1.18 -8.84 10.75
C ASP A 195 0.54 -10.02 11.50
N SER A 196 0.60 -11.22 10.91
CA SER A 196 -0.05 -12.42 11.44
C SER A 196 0.43 -12.82 12.84
N GLN A 197 1.65 -12.43 13.21
CA GLN A 197 2.28 -12.78 14.49
C GLN A 197 2.10 -11.68 15.55
N ARG A 198 1.85 -10.41 15.13
CA ARG A 198 1.90 -9.24 16.02
C ARG A 198 0.57 -8.53 16.18
N THR A 199 -0.28 -8.52 15.13
CA THR A 199 -1.54 -7.78 15.17
C THR A 199 -2.53 -8.43 16.12
N ARG A 200 -2.98 -7.67 17.12
CA ARG A 200 -3.96 -8.12 18.12
C ARG A 200 -5.38 -7.73 17.73
N LYS A 201 -6.37 -8.55 18.11
CA LYS A 201 -7.80 -8.36 17.78
C LYS A 201 -8.37 -7.03 18.27
N GLY A 202 -7.97 -6.57 19.47
CA GLY A 202 -8.45 -5.30 20.05
C GLY A 202 -8.09 -4.08 19.19
N PRO A 203 -6.79 -3.81 18.96
CA PRO A 203 -6.32 -2.75 18.06
C PRO A 203 -6.90 -2.86 16.65
N LEU A 204 -7.02 -4.07 16.07
CA LEU A 204 -7.63 -4.29 14.76
C LEU A 204 -9.09 -3.80 14.73
N ARG A 205 -9.90 -4.15 15.72
CA ARG A 205 -11.30 -3.68 15.82
C ARG A 205 -11.37 -2.16 15.95
N GLN A 206 -10.45 -1.55 16.66
CA GLN A 206 -10.38 -0.09 16.78
C GLN A 206 -10.01 0.56 15.45
N ALA A 207 -9.02 0.04 14.74
CA ALA A 207 -8.62 0.51 13.42
C ALA A 207 -9.79 0.45 12.41
N LEU A 208 -10.50 -0.68 12.37
CA LEU A 208 -11.68 -0.85 11.51
C LEU A 208 -12.77 0.18 11.84
N ARG A 209 -13.05 0.41 13.13
CA ARG A 209 -14.03 1.45 13.55
C ARG A 209 -13.62 2.85 13.14
N SER A 210 -12.32 3.17 13.23
CA SER A 210 -11.80 4.48 12.79
C SER A 210 -11.97 4.68 11.29
N LEU A 211 -11.69 3.67 10.47
CA LEU A 211 -11.88 3.71 9.02
C LEU A 211 -13.38 3.82 8.65
N GLN A 212 -14.24 3.04 9.31
CA GLN A 212 -15.69 3.10 9.12
C GLN A 212 -16.27 4.47 9.52
N GLY A 213 -15.73 5.07 10.58
CA GLY A 213 -16.17 6.38 11.08
C GLY A 213 -16.00 7.53 10.07
N VAL A 214 -15.11 7.38 9.10
CA VAL A 214 -14.91 8.34 8.00
C VAL A 214 -15.51 7.88 6.67
N GLY A 215 -16.30 6.80 6.69
CA GLY A 215 -16.91 6.25 5.48
C GLY A 215 -15.93 5.56 4.54
N ALA A 216 -14.72 5.19 5.00
CA ALA A 216 -13.75 4.53 4.15
C ALA A 216 -14.22 3.12 3.72
N ASN A 217 -14.10 2.83 2.44
CA ASN A 217 -14.43 1.53 1.85
C ASN A 217 -13.29 0.53 2.08
N VAL A 218 -13.39 -0.34 3.09
CA VAL A 218 -12.37 -1.37 3.37
C VAL A 218 -12.56 -2.53 2.42
N LEU A 219 -11.67 -2.65 1.40
CA LEU A 219 -11.70 -3.71 0.38
C LEU A 219 -11.38 -5.08 0.96
N GLY A 220 -10.53 -5.11 2.00
CA GLY A 220 -10.10 -6.34 2.64
C GLY A 220 -8.85 -6.16 3.49
N THR A 221 -8.32 -7.30 3.95
CA THR A 221 -7.09 -7.36 4.72
C THR A 221 -6.01 -8.13 3.98
N VAL A 222 -4.76 -7.68 4.11
CA VAL A 222 -3.56 -8.38 3.64
C VAL A 222 -2.81 -8.87 4.87
N MET A 223 -2.67 -10.19 5.01
CA MET A 223 -1.96 -10.79 6.14
C MET A 223 -0.50 -11.02 5.75
N ASN A 224 0.39 -10.26 6.34
CA ASN A 224 1.84 -10.36 6.16
C ASN A 224 2.47 -11.27 7.23
N SER A 225 3.74 -11.66 7.05
CA SER A 225 4.50 -12.52 7.97
C SER A 225 3.83 -13.87 8.24
N PHE A 226 3.04 -14.39 7.28
CA PHE A 226 2.36 -15.66 7.44
C PHE A 226 3.33 -16.80 7.13
N GLU A 227 3.59 -17.67 8.11
CA GLU A 227 4.37 -18.90 7.91
C GLU A 227 3.44 -20.00 7.38
N VAL A 228 3.68 -20.43 6.15
CA VAL A 228 3.07 -21.68 5.66
C VAL A 228 3.77 -22.85 6.37
N SER A 229 3.09 -23.50 7.31
CA SER A 229 3.59 -24.72 7.94
C SER A 229 3.90 -25.77 6.86
N ARG A 230 5.14 -26.25 6.80
CA ARG A 230 5.52 -27.37 5.94
C ARG A 230 4.80 -28.66 6.42
N GLY A 231 3.53 -28.83 6.06
CA GLY A 231 2.72 -29.99 6.46
C GLY A 231 1.24 -29.69 6.69
N GLY A 232 0.81 -28.43 6.60
CA GLY A 232 -0.61 -28.10 6.67
C GLY A 232 -1.16 -27.86 5.26
N ASN A 233 -2.31 -28.47 4.93
CA ASN A 233 -3.08 -28.21 3.74
C ASN A 233 -3.18 -26.70 3.50
N THR A 234 -2.54 -26.20 2.45
CA THR A 234 -2.89 -24.87 1.96
C THR A 234 -4.36 -24.90 1.59
N PRO A 235 -5.14 -23.81 1.80
CA PRO A 235 -6.57 -23.77 1.43
C PRO A 235 -6.85 -24.15 -0.04
N TYR A 236 -5.82 -24.28 -0.86
CA TYR A 236 -5.88 -24.55 -2.30
C TYR A 236 -5.37 -25.94 -2.72
N SER A 237 -4.97 -26.83 -1.78
CA SER A 237 -4.52 -28.19 -2.13
C SER A 237 -5.68 -29.15 -2.53
N ASN A 238 -6.93 -28.73 -2.47
CA ASN A 238 -8.11 -29.53 -2.77
C ASN A 238 -8.83 -29.14 -4.07
N LEU A 239 -8.15 -28.46 -5.01
CA LEU A 239 -8.69 -28.21 -6.35
C LEU A 239 -7.92 -29.05 -7.37
N HIS A 240 -8.17 -30.37 -7.33
CA HIS A 240 -7.96 -31.32 -8.43
C HIS A 240 -9.22 -32.11 -8.67
#